data_368f09b76b6740437db66f6319dd8b48
#
_entry.id   368f09b76b6740437db66f6319dd8b48
#
_cell.length_a   1.000
_cell.length_b   1.000
_cell.length_c   1.000
_cell.angle_alpha   90.00
_cell.angle_beta   90.00
_cell.angle_gamma   90.00
#
_symmetry.space_group_name_H-M   'P 1'
#
loop_
_entity.id
_entity.type
_entity.pdbx_description
1 polymer ?
#
loop_
_entity_poly.entity_id
_entity_poly.type
_entity_poly.pdbx_seq_one_letter_code
_entity_poly.pdbx_strand_id
1 'polypeptide(L)'
;MENNFNRQPAGKTALKWTLRGIIIFFVLLVVFSSFYTVKSTERGVLATFGRIQDRVIGDGLHFKVPFIQTVKHVNIQQKKFDGKENSYTRDVQTSEVDYTINYDLVKDNVAKLMKNVGEDYHNRIVVPYVRSALKESFGNFAATHIVENRDKVRRQIEDKLRTTLSKEYFTNIHFQLVNIDFDDQFETAIKEKQVAEQNALKAKNVTVQIEEQAKQTRIKAEAEAEAMRIKATALERNQKLVEYEAVQKWNGELPQYVGSGSIPFINIK
;
A
#
# COMPACT_ATOMS: atom_id res chain seq x y z
N MET A 1 65.37 82.37 -27.99
CA MET A 1 64.61 81.81 -26.80
C MET A 1 63.77 80.71 -27.31
N GLU A 2 64.26 79.46 -27.27
CA GLU A 2 63.53 78.25 -27.70
C GLU A 2 62.86 77.65 -26.44
N ASN A 3 61.52 77.64 -26.44
CA ASN A 3 60.74 76.96 -25.43
C ASN A 3 60.52 75.49 -25.84
N ASN A 4 61.34 74.61 -25.32
CA ASN A 4 61.16 73.18 -25.41
C ASN A 4 59.97 72.73 -24.49
N PHE A 5 58.76 72.65 -25.05
CA PHE A 5 57.64 71.97 -24.39
C PHE A 5 57.86 70.47 -24.46
N ASN A 6 58.40 69.94 -23.38
CA ASN A 6 58.50 68.51 -23.18
C ASN A 6 57.12 67.88 -23.02
N ARG A 7 56.47 67.50 -24.15
CA ARG A 7 55.19 66.74 -24.14
C ARG A 7 55.47 65.29 -23.71
N GLN A 8 55.40 65.06 -22.42
CA GLN A 8 55.27 63.65 -21.96
C GLN A 8 54.04 63.00 -22.58
N PRO A 9 54.16 61.78 -23.12
CA PRO A 9 53.01 61.11 -23.74
C PRO A 9 52.02 60.62 -22.66
N ALA A 10 51.02 61.43 -22.33
CA ALA A 10 49.95 61.16 -21.40
C ALA A 10 49.16 59.85 -21.74
N GLY A 11 49.28 59.33 -22.95
CA GLY A 11 48.63 58.12 -23.38
C GLY A 11 49.18 56.81 -22.78
N LYS A 12 50.47 56.72 -22.50
CA LYS A 12 51.07 55.48 -21.94
C LYS A 12 50.76 55.24 -20.46
N THR A 13 50.59 56.31 -19.69
CA THR A 13 50.18 56.21 -18.25
C THR A 13 48.68 55.90 -18.13
N ALA A 14 47.81 56.55 -18.92
CA ALA A 14 46.38 56.26 -18.96
C ALA A 14 46.10 54.79 -19.37
N LEU A 15 46.79 54.30 -20.39
CA LEU A 15 46.69 52.89 -20.83
C LEU A 15 47.09 51.89 -19.75
N LYS A 16 48.12 52.20 -18.94
CA LYS A 16 48.54 51.33 -17.82
C LYS A 16 47.50 51.31 -16.69
N TRP A 17 46.84 52.42 -16.39
CA TRP A 17 45.80 52.50 -15.39
C TRP A 17 44.51 51.79 -15.83
N THR A 18 44.10 51.90 -17.09
CA THR A 18 42.97 51.16 -17.64
C THR A 18 43.25 49.67 -17.66
N LEU A 19 44.44 49.22 -18.04
CA LEU A 19 44.85 47.83 -18.03
C LEU A 19 44.83 47.23 -16.58
N ARG A 20 45.34 47.99 -15.61
CA ARG A 20 45.24 47.60 -14.19
C ARG A 20 43.82 47.52 -13.70
N GLY A 21 42.93 48.43 -14.06
CA GLY A 21 41.52 48.40 -13.73
C GLY A 21 40.81 47.14 -14.31
N ILE A 22 41.10 46.80 -15.55
CA ILE A 22 40.58 45.58 -16.17
C ILE A 22 41.05 44.30 -15.47
N ILE A 23 42.36 44.25 -15.10
CA ILE A 23 42.90 43.09 -14.37
C ILE A 23 42.26 42.95 -12.98
N ILE A 24 42.11 44.06 -12.25
CA ILE A 24 41.49 44.06 -10.92
C ILE A 24 40.02 43.63 -11.04
N PHE A 25 39.29 44.13 -12.04
CA PHE A 25 37.92 43.75 -12.30
C PHE A 25 37.80 42.25 -12.63
N PHE A 26 38.68 41.73 -13.47
CA PHE A 26 38.74 40.30 -13.79
C PHE A 26 39.03 39.43 -12.56
N VAL A 27 40.00 39.86 -11.72
CA VAL A 27 40.32 39.15 -10.47
C VAL A 27 39.10 39.13 -9.54
N LEU A 28 38.38 40.24 -9.40
CA LEU A 28 37.15 40.31 -8.62
C LEU A 28 36.10 39.37 -9.15
N LEU A 29 35.87 39.31 -10.46
CA LEU A 29 34.95 38.38 -11.09
C LEU A 29 35.30 36.92 -10.78
N VAL A 30 36.59 36.54 -10.85
CA VAL A 30 37.06 35.20 -10.53
C VAL A 30 36.83 34.89 -9.05
N VAL A 31 37.10 35.83 -8.14
CA VAL A 31 36.85 35.65 -6.69
C VAL A 31 35.36 35.44 -6.42
N PHE A 32 34.46 36.28 -6.98
CA PHE A 32 33.03 36.11 -6.80
C PHE A 32 32.51 34.81 -7.41
N SER A 33 33.04 34.37 -8.54
CA SER A 33 32.71 33.09 -9.20
C SER A 33 33.21 31.86 -8.42
N SER A 34 34.09 32.05 -7.44
CA SER A 34 34.64 30.97 -6.61
C SER A 34 33.68 30.50 -5.52
N PHE A 35 32.75 31.34 -5.13
CA PHE A 35 31.80 30.99 -4.08
C PHE A 35 30.54 30.32 -4.68
N TYR A 36 30.05 29.29 -3.99
CA TYR A 36 28.81 28.63 -4.28
C TYR A 36 28.12 28.12 -3.02
N THR A 37 26.82 27.94 -3.07
CA THR A 37 26.02 27.45 -1.95
C THR A 37 25.40 26.11 -2.29
N VAL A 38 25.39 25.21 -1.30
CA VAL A 38 24.67 23.93 -1.37
C VAL A 38 23.47 24.00 -0.42
N LYS A 39 22.29 23.71 -0.91
CA LYS A 39 21.06 23.70 -0.12
C LYS A 39 21.03 22.50 0.84
N SER A 40 20.30 22.61 1.95
CA SER A 40 20.13 21.52 2.92
C SER A 40 19.49 20.27 2.33
N THR A 41 18.71 20.42 1.25
CA THR A 41 18.04 19.33 0.50
C THR A 41 18.96 18.67 -0.53
N GLU A 42 20.19 19.16 -0.67
CA GLU A 42 21.13 18.73 -1.70
C GLU A 42 22.48 18.34 -1.09
N ARG A 43 23.28 17.62 -1.88
CA ARG A 43 24.72 17.43 -1.64
C ARG A 43 25.49 17.85 -2.88
N GLY A 44 26.60 18.51 -2.65
CA GLY A 44 27.52 18.90 -3.70
C GLY A 44 28.48 17.75 -4.03
N VAL A 45 28.60 17.43 -5.30
CA VAL A 45 29.60 16.48 -5.83
C VAL A 45 30.59 17.28 -6.67
N LEU A 46 31.87 17.33 -6.23
CA LEU A 46 32.91 18.09 -6.88
C LEU A 46 33.52 17.28 -8.03
N ALA A 47 33.59 17.89 -9.19
CA ALA A 47 34.37 17.37 -10.30
C ALA A 47 35.50 18.33 -10.66
N THR A 48 36.72 17.81 -10.75
CA THR A 48 37.93 18.54 -11.15
C THR A 48 38.34 18.06 -12.54
N PHE A 49 38.41 18.98 -13.49
CA PHE A 49 38.60 18.64 -14.93
C PHE A 49 37.73 17.50 -15.40
N GLY A 50 36.45 17.51 -14.99
CA GLY A 50 35.45 16.46 -15.34
C GLY A 50 35.56 15.18 -14.53
N ARG A 51 36.62 14.97 -13.72
CA ARG A 51 36.76 13.80 -12.87
C ARG A 51 36.07 14.02 -11.53
N ILE A 52 35.03 13.19 -11.25
CA ILE A 52 34.31 13.24 -9.98
C ILE A 52 35.25 12.80 -8.84
N GLN A 53 35.27 13.60 -7.79
CA GLN A 53 35.99 13.30 -6.55
C GLN A 53 35.11 12.49 -5.59
N ASP A 54 35.72 11.64 -4.79
CA ASP A 54 34.98 10.79 -3.81
C ASP A 54 34.54 11.57 -2.55
N ARG A 55 34.63 12.90 -2.59
CA ARG A 55 34.25 13.80 -1.50
C ARG A 55 32.84 14.35 -1.74
N VAL A 56 31.96 14.16 -0.74
CA VAL A 56 30.64 14.79 -0.69
C VAL A 56 30.74 16.12 0.05
N ILE A 57 30.17 17.18 -0.52
CA ILE A 57 30.12 18.52 0.07
C ILE A 57 28.76 18.69 0.72
N GLY A 58 28.75 19.03 2.02
CA GLY A 58 27.55 19.31 2.79
C GLY A 58 26.85 20.60 2.35
N ASP A 59 25.79 20.93 3.07
CA ASP A 59 25.09 22.20 2.91
C ASP A 59 25.91 23.39 3.43
N GLY A 60 25.60 24.57 2.89
CA GLY A 60 26.25 25.82 3.26
C GLY A 60 27.03 26.50 2.13
N LEU A 61 27.85 27.47 2.49
CA LEU A 61 28.70 28.23 1.58
C LEU A 61 30.07 27.54 1.43
N HIS A 62 30.48 27.30 0.21
CA HIS A 62 31.73 26.62 -0.13
C HIS A 62 32.51 27.38 -1.18
N PHE A 63 33.79 27.02 -1.31
CA PHE A 63 34.73 27.60 -2.27
C PHE A 63 35.09 26.54 -3.32
N LYS A 64 35.13 26.96 -4.60
CA LYS A 64 35.65 26.16 -5.72
C LYS A 64 36.63 26.98 -6.55
N VAL A 65 37.54 26.33 -7.25
CA VAL A 65 38.41 26.96 -8.23
C VAL A 65 37.66 27.10 -9.55
N PRO A 66 37.32 28.34 -10.00
CA PRO A 66 36.61 28.55 -11.26
C PRO A 66 37.41 27.95 -12.43
N PHE A 67 36.70 27.56 -13.49
CA PHE A 67 37.19 26.92 -14.71
C PHE A 67 37.78 25.51 -14.53
N ILE A 68 38.29 25.16 -13.34
CA ILE A 68 38.92 23.87 -13.03
C ILE A 68 37.91 22.93 -12.38
N GLN A 69 37.08 23.47 -11.47
CA GLN A 69 36.15 22.70 -10.66
C GLN A 69 34.72 23.02 -11.00
N THR A 70 33.92 21.97 -11.15
CA THR A 70 32.46 22.01 -11.34
C THR A 70 31.81 21.29 -10.17
N VAL A 71 30.71 21.84 -9.67
CA VAL A 71 29.92 21.22 -8.60
C VAL A 71 28.59 20.75 -9.20
N LYS A 72 28.28 19.46 -9.04
CA LYS A 72 26.96 18.89 -9.35
C LYS A 72 26.13 18.84 -8.07
N HIS A 73 24.96 19.43 -8.10
CA HIS A 73 23.99 19.42 -7.00
C HIS A 73 23.10 18.20 -7.14
N VAL A 74 23.16 17.29 -6.16
CA VAL A 74 22.33 16.09 -6.13
C VAL A 74 21.30 16.24 -5.01
N ASN A 75 20.03 16.25 -5.38
CA ASN A 75 18.94 16.29 -4.43
C ASN A 75 18.88 14.96 -3.66
N ILE A 76 18.93 15.02 -2.32
CA ILE A 76 18.94 13.89 -1.39
C ILE A 76 17.61 13.67 -0.68
N GLN A 77 16.59 14.44 -1.01
CA GLN A 77 15.22 14.17 -0.53
C GLN A 77 14.73 12.84 -1.02
N GLN A 78 13.76 12.28 -0.31
CA GLN A 78 13.10 11.03 -0.69
C GLN A 78 12.67 11.05 -2.16
N LYS A 79 13.06 10.04 -2.89
CA LYS A 79 12.67 9.82 -4.28
C LYS A 79 11.46 8.93 -4.34
N LYS A 80 10.49 9.31 -5.14
CA LYS A 80 9.35 8.50 -5.52
C LYS A 80 9.45 8.13 -6.99
N PHE A 81 9.20 6.88 -7.31
CA PHE A 81 9.09 6.41 -8.67
C PHE A 81 7.89 5.47 -8.82
N ASP A 82 7.08 5.75 -9.83
CA ASP A 82 5.97 4.90 -10.23
C ASP A 82 6.38 4.14 -11.49
N GLY A 83 6.20 2.83 -11.50
CA GLY A 83 6.58 1.98 -12.62
C GLY A 83 5.53 0.92 -12.92
N LYS A 84 5.66 0.34 -14.13
CA LYS A 84 4.89 -0.81 -14.61
C LYS A 84 5.84 -1.91 -15.05
N GLU A 85 5.54 -3.13 -14.67
CA GLU A 85 6.32 -4.30 -15.08
C GLU A 85 5.41 -5.50 -15.35
N ASN A 86 5.73 -6.23 -16.39
CA ASN A 86 5.08 -7.50 -16.68
C ASN A 86 5.76 -8.63 -15.93
N SER A 87 4.99 -9.47 -15.28
CA SER A 87 5.45 -10.62 -14.52
C SER A 87 4.63 -11.86 -14.83
N TYR A 88 5.21 -13.03 -14.55
CA TYR A 88 4.53 -14.32 -14.64
C TYR A 88 4.44 -14.94 -13.27
N THR A 89 3.29 -15.51 -12.97
CA THR A 89 3.07 -16.27 -11.75
C THR A 89 3.56 -17.71 -11.90
N ARG A 90 3.60 -18.47 -10.79
CA ARG A 90 3.99 -19.87 -10.79
C ARG A 90 3.11 -20.75 -11.70
N ASP A 91 1.84 -20.42 -11.81
CA ASP A 91 0.84 -21.08 -12.67
C ASP A 91 0.78 -20.47 -14.09
N VAL A 92 1.85 -19.75 -14.46
CA VAL A 92 2.10 -19.20 -15.82
C VAL A 92 1.04 -18.18 -16.25
N GLN A 93 0.35 -17.53 -15.29
CA GLN A 93 -0.51 -16.40 -15.62
C GLN A 93 0.33 -15.14 -15.81
N THR A 94 0.03 -14.40 -16.88
CA THR A 94 0.63 -13.08 -17.13
C THR A 94 -0.05 -12.04 -16.24
N SER A 95 0.75 -11.17 -15.65
CA SER A 95 0.23 -10.03 -14.89
C SER A 95 0.99 -8.76 -15.25
N GLU A 96 0.25 -7.65 -15.40
CA GLU A 96 0.80 -6.31 -15.41
C GLU A 96 0.75 -5.75 -13.98
N VAL A 97 1.88 -5.28 -13.49
CA VAL A 97 2.03 -4.85 -12.09
C VAL A 97 2.40 -3.39 -12.07
N ASP A 98 1.50 -2.55 -11.54
CA ASP A 98 1.79 -1.16 -11.22
C ASP A 98 2.37 -1.09 -9.81
N TYR A 99 3.49 -0.41 -9.66
CA TYR A 99 4.16 -0.26 -8.37
C TYR A 99 4.67 1.15 -8.14
N THR A 100 4.82 1.48 -6.86
CA THR A 100 5.53 2.68 -6.41
C THR A 100 6.69 2.25 -5.52
N ILE A 101 7.87 2.81 -5.76
CA ILE A 101 9.02 2.67 -4.88
C ILE A 101 9.46 4.03 -4.37
N ASN A 102 9.61 4.14 -3.05
CA ASN A 102 10.21 5.29 -2.39
C ASN A 102 11.55 4.89 -1.78
N TYR A 103 12.55 5.73 -1.91
CA TYR A 103 13.87 5.50 -1.34
C TYR A 103 14.61 6.81 -1.10
N ASP A 104 15.56 6.77 -0.18
CA ASP A 104 16.50 7.86 0.08
C ASP A 104 17.88 7.50 -0.44
N LEU A 105 18.69 8.51 -0.79
CA LEU A 105 20.10 8.32 -1.09
C LEU A 105 20.92 8.36 0.20
N VAL A 106 21.90 7.46 0.32
CA VAL A 106 22.89 7.51 1.40
C VAL A 106 23.77 8.75 1.19
N LYS A 107 23.59 9.74 2.05
CA LYS A 107 24.19 11.10 1.92
C LYS A 107 25.69 11.06 1.67
N ASP A 108 26.41 10.20 2.38
CA ASP A 108 27.86 10.11 2.31
C ASP A 108 28.38 9.38 1.06
N ASN A 109 27.52 8.62 0.40
CA ASN A 109 27.89 7.84 -0.78
C ASN A 109 27.41 8.43 -2.12
N VAL A 110 26.79 9.61 -2.09
CA VAL A 110 26.29 10.29 -3.29
C VAL A 110 27.41 10.52 -4.33
N ALA A 111 28.62 10.89 -3.90
CA ALA A 111 29.73 11.07 -4.81
C ALA A 111 30.16 9.77 -5.50
N LYS A 112 30.19 8.65 -4.77
CA LYS A 112 30.47 7.32 -5.33
C LYS A 112 29.39 6.87 -6.29
N LEU A 113 28.09 7.13 -5.96
CA LEU A 113 26.98 6.85 -6.84
C LEU A 113 27.11 7.60 -8.16
N MET A 114 27.37 8.91 -8.10
CA MET A 114 27.56 9.73 -9.30
C MET A 114 28.79 9.31 -10.11
N LYS A 115 29.85 8.87 -9.48
CA LYS A 115 31.10 8.43 -10.13
C LYS A 115 30.93 7.08 -10.82
N ASN A 116 30.30 6.10 -10.15
CA ASN A 116 30.24 4.72 -10.60
C ASN A 116 29.06 4.46 -11.53
N VAL A 117 27.94 5.14 -11.31
CA VAL A 117 26.65 4.89 -11.99
C VAL A 117 26.22 6.08 -12.83
N GLY A 118 26.40 7.32 -12.31
CA GLY A 118 25.96 8.56 -12.96
C GLY A 118 24.59 9.02 -12.50
N GLU A 119 24.04 10.01 -13.19
CA GLU A 119 22.76 10.65 -12.85
C GLU A 119 21.56 9.74 -13.06
N ASP A 120 21.67 8.82 -14.01
CA ASP A 120 20.60 7.88 -14.37
C ASP A 120 20.64 6.60 -13.52
N TYR A 121 21.06 6.70 -12.26
CA TYR A 121 21.14 5.56 -11.32
C TYR A 121 19.80 4.86 -11.11
N HIS A 122 18.69 5.58 -11.27
CA HIS A 122 17.37 5.03 -11.15
C HIS A 122 17.14 3.91 -12.18
N ASN A 123 17.29 4.23 -13.46
CA ASN A 123 17.09 3.25 -14.56
C ASN A 123 18.20 2.18 -14.60
N ARG A 124 19.38 2.51 -14.11
CA ARG A 124 20.52 1.59 -14.15
C ARG A 124 20.58 0.62 -12.98
N ILE A 125 20.06 1.01 -11.81
CA ILE A 125 20.09 0.17 -10.59
C ILE A 125 18.68 -0.14 -10.12
N VAL A 126 17.86 0.87 -9.77
CA VAL A 126 16.60 0.65 -9.06
C VAL A 126 15.63 -0.17 -9.90
N VAL A 127 15.37 0.22 -11.13
CA VAL A 127 14.42 -0.48 -12.04
C VAL A 127 14.80 -1.94 -12.27
N PRO A 128 16.04 -2.31 -12.63
CA PRO A 128 16.42 -3.71 -12.79
C PRO A 128 16.25 -4.56 -11.52
N TYR A 129 16.56 -4.00 -10.36
CA TYR A 129 16.37 -4.73 -9.10
C TYR A 129 14.91 -4.90 -8.74
N VAL A 130 14.07 -3.89 -8.96
CA VAL A 130 12.61 -3.99 -8.79
C VAL A 130 12.05 -5.06 -9.71
N ARG A 131 12.42 -5.03 -10.99
CA ARG A 131 12.03 -6.04 -11.99
C ARG A 131 12.41 -7.45 -11.55
N SER A 132 13.64 -7.64 -11.09
CA SER A 132 14.12 -8.95 -10.62
C SER A 132 13.34 -9.42 -9.39
N ALA A 133 13.13 -8.54 -8.40
CA ALA A 133 12.41 -8.87 -7.18
C ALA A 133 10.93 -9.20 -7.45
N LEU A 134 10.28 -8.46 -8.36
CA LEU A 134 8.92 -8.73 -8.80
C LEU A 134 8.81 -10.10 -9.48
N LYS A 135 9.61 -10.33 -10.52
CA LYS A 135 9.56 -11.59 -11.28
C LYS A 135 9.82 -12.81 -10.40
N GLU A 136 10.79 -12.73 -9.50
CA GLU A 136 11.08 -13.83 -8.59
C GLU A 136 9.97 -14.04 -7.57
N SER A 137 9.43 -12.97 -6.98
CA SER A 137 8.35 -13.09 -6.00
C SER A 137 7.06 -13.62 -6.64
N PHE A 138 6.70 -13.12 -7.82
CA PHE A 138 5.51 -13.58 -8.54
C PHE A 138 5.66 -15.03 -9.03
N GLY A 139 6.84 -15.40 -9.51
CA GLY A 139 7.13 -16.79 -9.95
C GLY A 139 7.04 -17.83 -8.81
N ASN A 140 7.08 -17.42 -7.57
CA ASN A 140 6.94 -18.31 -6.40
C ASN A 140 5.48 -18.55 -5.99
N PHE A 141 4.53 -17.73 -6.43
CA PHE A 141 3.14 -17.80 -6.01
C PHE A 141 2.22 -18.04 -7.22
N ALA A 142 1.13 -18.77 -6.98
CA ALA A 142 0.02 -18.83 -7.92
C ALA A 142 -0.74 -17.48 -7.95
N ALA A 143 -1.38 -17.15 -9.07
CA ALA A 143 -2.10 -15.90 -9.24
C ALA A 143 -3.19 -15.68 -8.16
N THR A 144 -3.97 -16.71 -7.83
CA THR A 144 -4.97 -16.67 -6.75
C THR A 144 -4.36 -16.31 -5.41
N HIS A 145 -3.20 -16.89 -5.08
CA HIS A 145 -2.51 -16.62 -3.83
C HIS A 145 -2.01 -15.17 -3.74
N ILE A 146 -1.57 -14.59 -4.85
CA ILE A 146 -1.13 -13.19 -4.93
C ILE A 146 -2.30 -12.25 -4.62
N VAL A 147 -3.48 -12.53 -5.19
CA VAL A 147 -4.70 -11.74 -4.95
C VAL A 147 -5.12 -11.82 -3.49
N GLU A 148 -5.16 -13.03 -2.90
CA GLU A 148 -5.60 -13.27 -1.52
C GLU A 148 -4.60 -12.74 -0.48
N ASN A 149 -3.30 -12.79 -0.77
CA ASN A 149 -2.23 -12.49 0.18
C ASN A 149 -1.32 -11.34 -0.28
N ARG A 150 -1.90 -10.34 -0.94
CA ARG A 150 -1.20 -9.21 -1.55
C ARG A 150 -0.17 -8.55 -0.64
N ASP A 151 -0.53 -8.34 0.64
CA ASP A 151 0.38 -7.73 1.62
C ASP A 151 1.59 -8.58 1.95
N LYS A 152 1.45 -9.91 1.94
CA LYS A 152 2.57 -10.82 2.17
C LYS A 152 3.55 -10.78 1.01
N VAL A 153 3.03 -10.81 -0.22
CA VAL A 153 3.84 -10.70 -1.44
C VAL A 153 4.57 -9.36 -1.49
N ARG A 154 3.86 -8.25 -1.20
CA ARG A 154 4.44 -6.91 -1.12
C ARG A 154 5.60 -6.84 -0.13
N ARG A 155 5.41 -7.34 1.10
CA ARG A 155 6.48 -7.37 2.12
C ARG A 155 7.68 -8.19 1.65
N GLN A 156 7.47 -9.33 1.04
CA GLN A 156 8.56 -10.17 0.53
C GLN A 156 9.38 -9.43 -0.55
N ILE A 157 8.72 -8.71 -1.45
CA ILE A 157 9.40 -7.89 -2.47
C ILE A 157 10.18 -6.76 -1.78
N GLU A 158 9.56 -6.05 -0.83
CA GLU A 158 10.21 -4.96 -0.10
C GLU A 158 11.44 -5.42 0.66
N ASP A 159 11.36 -6.54 1.39
CA ASP A 159 12.48 -7.10 2.16
C ASP A 159 13.63 -7.51 1.23
N LYS A 160 13.32 -8.07 0.08
CA LYS A 160 14.31 -8.40 -0.94
C LYS A 160 14.98 -7.15 -1.50
N LEU A 161 14.20 -6.12 -1.83
CA LEU A 161 14.73 -4.84 -2.30
C LEU A 161 15.61 -4.18 -1.24
N ARG A 162 15.19 -4.17 0.02
CA ARG A 162 15.99 -3.67 1.14
C ARG A 162 17.32 -4.42 1.25
N THR A 163 17.30 -5.74 1.19
CA THR A 163 18.52 -6.56 1.29
C THR A 163 19.48 -6.31 0.14
N THR A 164 18.97 -6.02 -1.05
CA THR A 164 19.78 -5.91 -2.26
C THR A 164 20.22 -4.47 -2.54
N LEU A 165 19.33 -3.48 -2.38
CA LEU A 165 19.61 -2.07 -2.70
C LEU A 165 20.25 -1.30 -1.54
N SER A 166 19.96 -1.65 -0.27
CA SER A 166 20.47 -0.88 0.90
C SER A 166 21.95 -1.09 1.19
N LYS A 167 22.68 -1.80 0.33
CA LYS A 167 24.08 -2.13 0.62
C LYS A 167 25.04 -0.96 0.53
N GLU A 168 24.81 -0.01 -0.38
CA GLU A 168 25.80 1.03 -0.62
C GLU A 168 25.22 2.43 -0.89
N TYR A 169 24.17 2.55 -1.70
CA TYR A 169 23.72 3.86 -2.22
C TYR A 169 22.33 4.27 -1.76
N PHE A 170 21.49 3.33 -1.33
CA PHE A 170 20.08 3.57 -1.03
C PHE A 170 19.72 3.18 0.40
N THR A 171 18.77 3.89 0.99
CA THR A 171 18.23 3.61 2.32
C THR A 171 16.74 3.93 2.35
N ASN A 172 16.04 3.58 3.44
CA ASN A 172 14.60 3.86 3.64
C ASN A 172 13.74 3.42 2.45
N ILE A 173 13.98 2.20 1.98
CA ILE A 173 13.28 1.64 0.83
C ILE A 173 11.88 1.19 1.27
N HIS A 174 10.86 1.73 0.60
CA HIS A 174 9.47 1.35 0.74
C HIS A 174 8.90 1.00 -0.63
N PHE A 175 8.33 -0.18 -0.71
CA PHE A 175 7.72 -0.71 -1.93
C PHE A 175 6.22 -0.89 -1.76
N GLN A 176 5.45 -0.44 -2.74
CA GLN A 176 3.99 -0.55 -2.76
C GLN A 176 3.53 -1.17 -4.08
N LEU A 177 2.67 -2.17 -3.99
CA LEU A 177 1.92 -2.69 -5.12
C LEU A 177 0.67 -1.80 -5.28
N VAL A 178 0.58 -1.06 -6.38
CA VAL A 178 -0.53 -0.14 -6.66
C VAL A 178 -1.68 -0.91 -7.31
N ASN A 179 -1.38 -1.63 -8.40
CA ASN A 179 -2.34 -2.49 -9.09
C ASN A 179 -1.67 -3.77 -9.55
N ILE A 180 -2.46 -4.82 -9.71
CA ILE A 180 -2.07 -6.09 -10.32
C ILE A 180 -3.21 -6.45 -11.24
N ASP A 181 -2.94 -6.46 -12.52
CA ASP A 181 -3.89 -6.73 -13.58
C ASP A 181 -3.54 -8.07 -14.24
N PHE A 182 -4.47 -8.99 -14.25
CA PHE A 182 -4.29 -10.30 -14.87
C PHE A 182 -5.04 -10.36 -16.20
N ASP A 183 -4.78 -11.39 -16.99
CA ASP A 183 -5.52 -11.63 -18.23
C ASP A 183 -7.04 -11.75 -17.98
N ASP A 184 -7.84 -11.13 -18.84
CA ASP A 184 -9.30 -11.08 -18.72
C ASP A 184 -9.96 -12.46 -18.57
N GLN A 185 -9.39 -13.48 -19.24
CA GLN A 185 -9.92 -14.86 -19.14
C GLN A 185 -9.68 -15.44 -17.75
N PHE A 186 -8.52 -15.17 -17.16
CA PHE A 186 -8.21 -15.59 -15.81
C PHE A 186 -9.11 -14.88 -14.78
N GLU A 187 -9.28 -13.56 -14.90
CA GLU A 187 -10.17 -12.81 -14.01
C GLU A 187 -11.62 -13.30 -14.09
N THR A 188 -12.11 -13.59 -15.30
CA THR A 188 -13.45 -14.14 -15.50
C THR A 188 -13.60 -15.50 -14.83
N ALA A 189 -12.64 -16.41 -15.03
CA ALA A 189 -12.64 -17.73 -14.41
C ALA A 189 -12.59 -17.67 -12.87
N ILE A 190 -11.84 -16.73 -12.29
CA ILE A 190 -11.81 -16.51 -10.84
C ILE A 190 -13.16 -15.98 -10.33
N LYS A 191 -13.77 -15.01 -11.02
CA LYS A 191 -15.11 -14.51 -10.67
C LYS A 191 -16.16 -15.61 -10.70
N GLU A 192 -16.16 -16.44 -11.75
CA GLU A 192 -17.08 -17.59 -11.86
C GLU A 192 -16.87 -18.61 -10.73
N LYS A 193 -15.62 -18.95 -10.43
CA LYS A 193 -15.27 -19.82 -9.31
C LYS A 193 -15.78 -19.25 -7.98
N GLN A 194 -15.54 -17.98 -7.69
CA GLN A 194 -16.00 -17.32 -6.47
C GLN A 194 -17.55 -17.35 -6.35
N VAL A 195 -18.25 -17.09 -7.45
CA VAL A 195 -19.71 -17.18 -7.49
C VAL A 195 -20.19 -18.60 -7.20
N ALA A 196 -19.55 -19.61 -7.79
CA ALA A 196 -19.87 -21.01 -7.55
C ALA A 196 -19.62 -21.42 -6.09
N GLU A 197 -18.50 -21.03 -5.50
CA GLU A 197 -18.16 -21.27 -4.09
C GLU A 197 -19.18 -20.59 -3.15
N GLN A 198 -19.55 -19.33 -3.43
CA GLN A 198 -20.56 -18.61 -2.65
C GLN A 198 -21.95 -19.29 -2.74
N ASN A 199 -22.33 -19.77 -3.92
CA ASN A 199 -23.59 -20.48 -4.11
C ASN A 199 -23.57 -21.83 -3.36
N ALA A 200 -22.47 -22.57 -3.40
CA ALA A 200 -22.30 -23.80 -2.64
C ALA A 200 -22.39 -23.56 -1.11
N LEU A 201 -21.75 -22.49 -0.62
CA LEU A 201 -21.83 -22.09 0.78
C LEU A 201 -23.25 -21.69 1.20
N LYS A 202 -23.97 -20.93 0.36
CA LYS A 202 -25.37 -20.59 0.59
C LYS A 202 -26.24 -21.85 0.66
N ALA A 203 -26.07 -22.77 -0.28
CA ALA A 203 -26.83 -24.03 -0.28
C ALA A 203 -26.57 -24.84 1.01
N LYS A 204 -25.31 -24.95 1.43
CA LYS A 204 -24.95 -25.60 2.69
C LYS A 204 -25.61 -24.93 3.90
N ASN A 205 -25.59 -23.60 3.98
CA ASN A 205 -26.19 -22.85 5.08
C ASN A 205 -27.69 -23.02 5.11
N VAL A 206 -28.39 -23.07 3.94
CA VAL A 206 -29.83 -23.35 3.84
C VAL A 206 -30.12 -24.77 4.34
N THR A 207 -29.32 -25.76 3.98
CA THR A 207 -29.48 -27.13 4.47
C THR A 207 -29.38 -27.18 6.00
N VAL A 208 -28.38 -26.58 6.59
CA VAL A 208 -28.21 -26.49 8.05
C VAL A 208 -29.40 -25.78 8.70
N GLN A 209 -29.89 -24.71 8.09
CA GLN A 209 -31.06 -23.98 8.60
C GLN A 209 -32.32 -24.87 8.60
N ILE A 210 -32.55 -25.62 7.53
CA ILE A 210 -33.69 -26.56 7.42
C ILE A 210 -33.56 -27.66 8.48
N GLU A 211 -32.38 -28.24 8.65
CA GLU A 211 -32.11 -29.26 9.69
C GLU A 211 -32.40 -28.74 11.11
N GLU A 212 -31.92 -27.53 11.42
CA GLU A 212 -32.18 -26.90 12.73
C GLU A 212 -33.67 -26.55 12.93
N GLN A 213 -34.35 -26.09 11.89
CA GLN A 213 -35.81 -25.87 11.94
C GLN A 213 -36.59 -27.18 12.17
N ALA A 214 -36.25 -28.25 11.47
CA ALA A 214 -36.84 -29.56 11.65
C ALA A 214 -36.63 -30.10 13.07
N LYS A 215 -35.42 -29.94 13.60
CA LYS A 215 -35.07 -30.29 14.98
C LYS A 215 -35.87 -29.48 16.01
N GLN A 216 -35.99 -28.17 15.82
CA GLN A 216 -36.81 -27.30 16.69
C GLN A 216 -38.30 -27.73 16.64
N THR A 217 -38.84 -28.03 15.45
CA THR A 217 -40.20 -28.47 15.29
C THR A 217 -40.44 -29.82 16.02
N ARG A 218 -39.49 -30.77 15.90
CA ARG A 218 -39.54 -32.02 16.61
C ARG A 218 -39.54 -31.86 18.12
N ILE A 219 -38.61 -31.02 18.63
CA ILE A 219 -38.51 -30.75 20.09
C ILE A 219 -39.79 -30.08 20.62
N LYS A 220 -40.37 -29.17 19.86
CA LYS A 220 -41.68 -28.56 20.21
C LYS A 220 -42.80 -29.60 20.25
N ALA A 221 -42.89 -30.44 19.24
CA ALA A 221 -43.92 -31.50 19.18
C ALA A 221 -43.75 -32.53 20.32
N GLU A 222 -42.50 -32.91 20.65
CA GLU A 222 -42.20 -33.78 21.79
C GLU A 222 -42.58 -33.13 23.13
N ALA A 223 -42.26 -31.84 23.30
CA ALA A 223 -42.63 -31.10 24.51
C ALA A 223 -44.16 -30.92 24.65
N GLU A 224 -44.87 -30.63 23.56
CA GLU A 224 -46.33 -30.54 23.54
C GLU A 224 -46.98 -31.89 23.84
N ALA A 225 -46.50 -33.00 23.27
CA ALA A 225 -46.98 -34.34 23.54
C ALA A 225 -46.77 -34.71 25.02
N GLU A 226 -45.60 -34.40 25.56
CA GLU A 226 -45.34 -34.66 26.99
C GLU A 226 -46.19 -33.78 27.93
N ALA A 227 -46.42 -32.52 27.56
CA ALA A 227 -47.30 -31.62 28.30
C ALA A 227 -48.76 -32.15 28.26
N MET A 228 -49.24 -32.64 27.13
CA MET A 228 -50.55 -33.27 26.98
C MET A 228 -50.66 -34.56 27.83
N ARG A 229 -49.59 -35.38 27.85
CA ARG A 229 -49.54 -36.61 28.66
C ARG A 229 -49.62 -36.30 30.18
N ILE A 230 -48.86 -35.34 30.64
CA ILE A 230 -48.86 -34.86 32.01
C ILE A 230 -50.25 -34.33 32.38
N LYS A 231 -50.86 -33.55 31.49
CA LYS A 231 -52.18 -32.97 31.68
C LYS A 231 -53.27 -34.07 31.73
N ALA A 232 -53.23 -35.01 30.80
CA ALA A 232 -54.18 -36.15 30.80
C ALA A 232 -54.10 -36.97 32.12
N THR A 233 -52.86 -37.27 32.59
CA THR A 233 -52.64 -37.99 33.83
C THR A 233 -53.15 -37.19 35.05
N ALA A 234 -52.99 -35.86 35.03
CA ALA A 234 -53.47 -34.98 36.12
C ALA A 234 -55.03 -34.94 36.14
N LEU A 235 -55.66 -34.91 34.98
CA LEU A 235 -57.14 -34.94 34.84
C LEU A 235 -57.73 -36.29 35.28
N GLU A 236 -57.09 -37.41 34.94
CA GLU A 236 -57.51 -38.76 35.42
C GLU A 236 -57.45 -38.89 36.96
N ARG A 237 -56.51 -38.27 37.59
CA ARG A 237 -56.33 -38.33 39.05
C ARG A 237 -57.19 -37.35 39.83
N ASN A 238 -57.76 -36.32 39.19
CA ASN A 238 -58.52 -35.29 39.89
C ASN A 238 -59.73 -34.81 39.06
N GLN A 239 -60.88 -35.39 39.32
CA GLN A 239 -62.13 -35.07 38.59
C GLN A 239 -62.54 -33.60 38.74
N LYS A 240 -62.24 -32.93 39.84
CA LYS A 240 -62.50 -31.50 40.05
C LYS A 240 -61.67 -30.61 39.10
N LEU A 241 -60.52 -31.07 38.60
CA LEU A 241 -59.70 -30.34 37.63
C LEU A 241 -60.38 -30.32 36.25
N VAL A 242 -61.13 -31.35 35.90
CA VAL A 242 -61.92 -31.44 34.64
C VAL A 242 -63.03 -30.38 34.67
N GLU A 243 -63.73 -30.23 35.78
CA GLU A 243 -64.76 -29.20 35.96
C GLU A 243 -64.18 -27.79 35.90
N TYR A 244 -63.01 -27.55 36.55
CA TYR A 244 -62.30 -26.26 36.50
C TYR A 244 -61.86 -25.89 35.08
N GLU A 245 -61.27 -26.78 34.29
CA GLU A 245 -60.87 -26.54 32.92
C GLU A 245 -62.09 -26.32 31.99
N ALA A 246 -63.18 -27.04 32.22
CA ALA A 246 -64.39 -26.83 31.45
C ALA A 246 -64.95 -25.40 31.65
N VAL A 247 -64.95 -24.92 32.88
CA VAL A 247 -65.36 -23.54 33.24
C VAL A 247 -64.40 -22.51 32.65
N GLN A 248 -63.10 -22.75 32.67
CA GLN A 248 -62.08 -21.83 32.15
C GLN A 248 -62.13 -21.70 30.61
N LYS A 249 -62.51 -22.75 29.89
CA LYS A 249 -62.67 -22.78 28.41
C LYS A 249 -64.05 -22.37 27.95
N TRP A 250 -65.00 -22.13 28.86
CA TRP A 250 -66.32 -21.74 28.50
C TRP A 250 -66.38 -20.26 28.13
N ASN A 251 -66.83 -19.98 26.90
CA ASN A 251 -66.99 -18.63 26.37
C ASN A 251 -68.23 -17.87 26.91
N GLY A 252 -69.01 -18.47 27.89
CA GLY A 252 -70.19 -17.85 28.46
C GLY A 252 -71.46 -18.02 27.64
N GLU A 253 -71.42 -18.69 26.48
CA GLU A 253 -72.59 -18.91 25.67
C GLU A 253 -73.13 -20.36 25.84
N LEU A 254 -74.45 -20.50 26.03
CA LEU A 254 -75.10 -21.81 26.07
C LEU A 254 -75.20 -22.37 24.66
N PRO A 255 -74.96 -23.68 24.43
CA PRO A 255 -75.08 -24.25 23.10
C PRO A 255 -76.55 -24.21 22.69
N GLN A 256 -76.80 -23.71 21.47
CA GLN A 256 -78.19 -23.49 20.91
C GLN A 256 -78.99 -24.80 20.68
N TYR A 257 -78.38 -25.98 20.70
CA TYR A 257 -79.00 -27.27 20.55
C TYR A 257 -78.54 -28.21 21.68
N VAL A 258 -79.46 -28.40 22.68
CA VAL A 258 -79.30 -29.43 23.72
C VAL A 258 -80.24 -30.55 23.32
N GLY A 259 -79.74 -31.65 22.79
CA GLY A 259 -80.55 -32.89 22.65
C GLY A 259 -81.02 -33.38 24.02
N SER A 260 -82.12 -34.07 24.09
CA SER A 260 -82.75 -34.52 25.37
C SER A 260 -81.86 -35.50 26.12
N GLY A 261 -80.95 -35.00 26.90
CA GLY A 261 -80.08 -35.76 27.77
C GLY A 261 -78.84 -35.01 28.16
N SER A 262 -78.75 -34.61 29.44
CA SER A 262 -77.63 -34.10 30.20
C SER A 262 -76.56 -33.27 29.44
N ILE A 263 -76.38 -32.01 29.87
CA ILE A 263 -75.24 -31.22 29.49
C ILE A 263 -73.99 -31.95 29.99
N PRO A 264 -73.04 -32.36 29.07
CA PRO A 264 -71.88 -33.03 29.51
C PRO A 264 -71.14 -32.07 30.44
N PHE A 265 -70.74 -32.57 31.64
CA PHE A 265 -69.90 -31.91 32.63
C PHE A 265 -70.55 -30.90 33.62
N ILE A 266 -71.88 -30.65 33.58
CA ILE A 266 -72.56 -29.85 34.58
C ILE A 266 -73.62 -30.65 35.27
N ASN A 267 -73.43 -31.06 36.52
CA ASN A 267 -74.44 -31.75 37.32
C ASN A 267 -75.22 -30.69 38.13
N ILE A 268 -76.37 -30.24 37.60
CA ILE A 268 -77.19 -29.30 38.32
C ILE A 268 -78.09 -30.14 39.26
N LYS A 269 -77.79 -30.14 40.60
CA LYS A 269 -78.69 -30.61 41.61
C LYS A 269 -79.56 -29.48 42.09
#